data_709b2bda9d8e95544a78d9cddd134a7e
#
_entry.id   709b2bda9d8e95544a78d9cddd134a7e
#
_cell.length_a   1.000
_cell.length_b   1.000
_cell.length_c   1.000
_cell.angle_alpha   90.00
_cell.angle_beta   90.00
_cell.angle_gamma   90.00
#
_symmetry.space_group_name_H-M   'P 1'
#
loop_
_entity.id
_entity.type
_entity.pdbx_description
1 polymer ?
#
loop_
_entity_poly.entity_id
_entity_poly.type
_entity_poly.pdbx_seq_one_letter_code
_entity_poly.pdbx_strand_id
1 'polypeptide(L)'
;MDCTEPWEKTPNYKSAPVMEGPTVMKWDGVYYLFYSANHFMNIDYSVGYATASSPFGPWKKHPNSPIIHRSLVGENGSGHGDVFKGLDGKYYYVYHVHRSDSTVSPRKTRIVPLILKKGNDGIYNITVDKEHVIKPMWK
;
A
#
# COMPACT_ATOMS: atom_id res chain seq x y z
N MET A 1 14.25 -6.65 -1.65
CA MET A 1 13.10 -7.40 -2.23
C MET A 1 12.98 -7.02 -3.70
N ASP A 2 12.81 -7.97 -4.61
CA ASP A 2 12.74 -7.69 -6.05
C ASP A 2 11.30 -7.70 -6.54
N CYS A 3 11.00 -6.96 -7.62
CA CYS A 3 9.68 -6.97 -8.26
C CYS A 3 9.45 -8.31 -8.97
N THR A 4 8.87 -9.27 -8.26
CA THR A 4 8.60 -10.62 -8.77
C THR A 4 7.14 -10.83 -9.14
N GLU A 5 6.23 -10.18 -8.43
CA GLU A 5 4.80 -10.32 -8.67
C GLU A 5 4.34 -9.50 -9.91
N PRO A 6 3.34 -9.99 -10.66
CA PRO A 6 2.84 -9.28 -11.84
C PRO A 6 2.39 -7.85 -11.57
N TRP A 7 1.73 -7.63 -10.42
CA TRP A 7 1.24 -6.30 -10.05
C TRP A 7 2.35 -5.30 -9.70
N GLU A 8 3.57 -5.77 -9.43
CA GLU A 8 4.73 -4.94 -9.08
C GLU A 8 5.47 -4.37 -10.29
N LYS A 9 5.16 -4.86 -11.49
CA LYS A 9 5.91 -4.57 -12.72
C LYS A 9 5.01 -4.51 -13.96
N THR A 10 3.95 -3.73 -13.88
CA THR A 10 3.05 -3.56 -15.02
C THR A 10 3.70 -2.71 -16.13
N PRO A 11 3.35 -2.93 -17.41
CA PRO A 11 4.00 -2.25 -18.54
C PRO A 11 3.50 -0.83 -18.80
N ASN A 12 2.73 -0.23 -17.89
CA ASN A 12 2.08 1.06 -18.11
C ASN A 12 2.98 2.28 -17.86
N TYR A 13 4.29 2.05 -17.70
CA TYR A 13 5.29 3.09 -17.66
C TYR A 13 6.62 2.58 -18.23
N LYS A 14 7.37 3.48 -18.90
CA LYS A 14 8.57 3.13 -19.66
C LYS A 14 9.80 2.79 -18.82
N SER A 15 9.84 3.27 -17.58
CA SER A 15 10.99 3.03 -16.69
C SER A 15 10.85 1.69 -15.99
N ALA A 16 11.98 1.13 -15.55
CA ALA A 16 12.00 -0.07 -14.75
C ALA A 16 11.16 0.10 -13.47
N PRO A 17 10.46 -0.96 -13.02
CA PRO A 17 9.72 -0.90 -11.77
C PRO A 17 10.68 -0.74 -10.59
N VAL A 18 10.19 -0.08 -9.54
CA VAL A 18 10.91 0.10 -8.29
C VAL A 18 10.09 -0.47 -7.14
N MET A 19 10.75 -0.85 -6.05
CA MET A 19 10.14 -1.13 -4.77
C MET A 19 10.63 -0.12 -3.77
N GLU A 20 9.72 0.61 -3.14
CA GLU A 20 10.06 1.74 -2.26
C GLU A 20 8.98 2.01 -1.20
N GLY A 21 9.15 3.07 -0.42
CA GLY A 21 8.20 3.51 0.59
C GLY A 21 7.93 2.46 1.68
N PRO A 22 8.99 1.80 2.24
CA PRO A 22 8.76 0.75 3.22
C PRO A 22 8.32 1.32 4.57
N THR A 23 7.33 0.68 5.20
CA THR A 23 6.97 0.90 6.59
C THR A 23 6.65 -0.43 7.26
N VAL A 24 7.03 -0.58 8.54
CA VAL A 24 6.90 -1.83 9.28
C VAL A 24 6.01 -1.65 10.49
N MET A 25 5.03 -2.54 10.61
CA MET A 25 4.21 -2.70 11.81
C MET A 25 4.43 -4.07 12.43
N LYS A 26 4.26 -4.16 13.76
CA LYS A 26 4.22 -5.44 14.46
C LYS A 26 2.86 -5.62 15.10
N TRP A 27 2.15 -6.68 14.71
CA TRP A 27 0.88 -7.08 15.31
C TRP A 27 0.92 -8.55 15.71
N ASP A 28 0.55 -8.84 16.94
CA ASP A 28 0.47 -10.22 17.49
C ASP A 28 1.72 -11.06 17.23
N GLY A 29 2.91 -10.45 17.38
CA GLY A 29 4.18 -11.12 17.20
C GLY A 29 4.68 -11.25 15.76
N VAL A 30 3.87 -10.92 14.77
CA VAL A 30 4.21 -10.93 13.34
C VAL A 30 4.56 -9.53 12.85
N TYR A 31 5.60 -9.43 12.03
CA TYR A 31 5.99 -8.20 11.37
C TYR A 31 5.35 -8.10 9.99
N TYR A 32 4.85 -6.91 9.66
CA TYR A 32 4.18 -6.58 8.40
C TYR A 32 4.94 -5.43 7.76
N LEU A 33 5.57 -5.70 6.63
CA LEU A 33 6.28 -4.71 5.83
C LEU A 33 5.38 -4.28 4.67
N PHE A 34 4.86 -3.08 4.74
CA PHE A 34 4.16 -2.45 3.62
C PHE A 34 5.19 -1.83 2.68
N TYR A 35 4.96 -1.93 1.39
CA TYR A 35 5.85 -1.37 0.37
C TYR A 35 5.05 -0.97 -0.87
N SER A 36 5.61 -0.05 -1.63
CA SER A 36 5.03 0.38 -2.90
C SER A 36 5.84 -0.17 -4.06
N ALA A 37 5.16 -0.49 -5.14
CA ALA A 37 5.80 -1.07 -6.33
C ALA A 37 5.25 -0.49 -7.64
N ASN A 38 5.92 -0.76 -8.72
CA ASN A 38 5.89 -0.21 -10.06
C ASN A 38 6.81 1.02 -10.17
N HIS A 39 6.26 2.19 -10.26
CA HIS A 39 6.96 3.48 -10.30
C HIS A 39 5.92 4.56 -9.99
N PHE A 40 6.30 5.61 -9.26
CA PHE A 40 5.33 6.64 -8.86
C PHE A 40 4.63 7.34 -10.04
N MET A 41 5.23 7.34 -11.22
CA MET A 41 4.63 7.87 -12.45
C MET A 41 3.74 6.85 -13.18
N ASN A 42 3.81 5.58 -12.80
CA ASN A 42 2.95 4.54 -13.35
C ASN A 42 1.53 4.68 -12.78
N ILE A 43 0.52 4.61 -13.64
CA ILE A 43 -0.88 4.62 -13.19
C ILE A 43 -1.21 3.45 -12.25
N ASP A 44 -0.46 2.34 -12.37
CA ASP A 44 -0.58 1.14 -11.53
C ASP A 44 0.35 1.15 -10.30
N TYR A 45 0.93 2.30 -9.94
CA TYR A 45 1.65 2.43 -8.67
C TYR A 45 0.74 2.00 -7.53
N SER A 46 1.23 1.13 -6.66
CA SER A 46 0.37 0.39 -5.74
C SER A 46 1.12 -0.01 -4.47
N VAL A 47 0.37 -0.42 -3.45
CA VAL A 47 0.89 -0.86 -2.17
C VAL A 47 0.52 -2.32 -1.94
N GLY A 48 1.51 -3.11 -1.56
CA GLY A 48 1.33 -4.45 -1.03
C GLY A 48 2.03 -4.62 0.30
N TYR A 49 2.04 -5.84 0.81
CA TYR A 49 2.75 -6.13 2.05
C TYR A 49 3.37 -7.52 2.06
N ALA A 50 4.37 -7.67 2.90
CA ALA A 50 5.04 -8.92 3.20
C ALA A 50 5.04 -9.15 4.72
N THR A 51 5.20 -10.39 5.15
CA THR A 51 5.21 -10.77 6.55
C THR A 51 6.49 -11.51 6.93
N ALA A 52 6.88 -11.41 8.19
CA ALA A 52 8.01 -12.15 8.76
C ALA A 52 7.82 -12.36 10.26
N SER A 53 8.49 -13.38 10.81
CA SER A 53 8.57 -13.62 12.26
C SER A 53 9.67 -12.77 12.94
N SER A 54 10.53 -12.13 12.15
CA SER A 54 11.63 -11.28 12.60
C SER A 54 11.66 -9.99 11.78
N PRO A 55 12.08 -8.84 12.37
CA PRO A 55 12.18 -7.58 11.63
C PRO A 55 13.26 -7.61 10.53
N PHE A 56 14.14 -8.59 10.57
CA PHE A 56 15.20 -8.80 9.58
C PHE A 56 14.80 -9.79 8.48
N GLY A 57 13.59 -10.36 8.54
CA GLY A 57 13.12 -11.36 7.61
C GLY A 57 13.40 -12.80 8.07
N PRO A 58 13.35 -13.80 7.16
CA PRO A 58 13.02 -13.62 5.74
C PRO A 58 11.58 -13.12 5.54
N TRP A 59 11.42 -12.18 4.62
CA TRP A 59 10.13 -11.59 4.28
C TRP A 59 9.41 -12.41 3.20
N LYS A 60 8.16 -12.76 3.47
CA LYS A 60 7.29 -13.46 2.53
C LYS A 60 6.19 -12.51 2.05
N LYS A 61 6.15 -12.23 0.76
CA LYS A 61 5.08 -11.43 0.14
C LYS A 61 3.71 -12.06 0.40
N HIS A 62 2.75 -11.26 0.80
CA HIS A 62 1.42 -11.76 1.10
C HIS A 62 0.56 -11.82 -0.15
N PRO A 63 -0.13 -12.94 -0.42
CA PRO A 63 -0.89 -13.14 -1.66
C PRO A 63 -2.10 -12.20 -1.81
N ASN A 64 -2.52 -11.54 -0.72
CA ASN A 64 -3.59 -10.55 -0.74
C ASN A 64 -3.14 -9.19 -1.34
N SER A 65 -1.86 -9.07 -1.71
CA SER A 65 -1.35 -7.85 -2.37
C SER A 65 -1.73 -7.81 -3.85
N PRO A 66 -1.94 -6.61 -4.43
CA PRO A 66 -1.88 -5.30 -3.78
C PRO A 66 -3.12 -4.99 -2.94
N ILE A 67 -2.96 -4.21 -1.86
CA ILE A 67 -4.08 -3.75 -1.02
C ILE A 67 -4.54 -2.33 -1.37
N ILE A 68 -3.68 -1.55 -2.00
CA ILE A 68 -4.01 -0.23 -2.57
C ILE A 68 -3.56 -0.23 -4.03
N HIS A 69 -4.51 0.01 -4.92
CA HIS A 69 -4.32 0.09 -6.36
C HIS A 69 -5.50 0.85 -6.96
N ARG A 70 -5.32 1.49 -8.11
CA ARG A 70 -6.37 2.28 -8.77
C ARG A 70 -7.70 1.53 -8.96
N SER A 71 -7.64 0.22 -9.18
CA SER A 71 -8.85 -0.63 -9.29
C SER A 71 -9.61 -0.81 -7.98
N LEU A 72 -8.97 -0.55 -6.84
CA LEU A 72 -9.56 -0.66 -5.50
C LEU A 72 -9.99 0.70 -4.95
N VAL A 73 -9.13 1.71 -5.08
CA VAL A 73 -9.36 3.04 -4.48
C VAL A 73 -9.76 4.12 -5.50
N GLY A 74 -9.81 3.78 -6.79
CA GLY A 74 -10.40 4.62 -7.84
C GLY A 74 -9.51 5.76 -8.37
N GLU A 75 -8.24 5.86 -7.95
CA GLU A 75 -7.34 6.93 -8.41
C GLU A 75 -5.99 6.35 -8.86
N ASN A 76 -5.46 6.87 -9.97
CA ASN A 76 -4.18 6.46 -10.53
C ASN A 76 -3.01 6.78 -9.60
N GLY A 77 -1.95 5.95 -9.66
CA GLY A 77 -0.70 6.20 -8.96
C GLY A 77 -0.81 6.17 -7.44
N SER A 78 -1.64 5.26 -6.92
CA SER A 78 -1.95 5.13 -5.49
C SER A 78 -0.83 4.41 -4.76
N GLY A 79 0.06 5.12 -4.09
CA GLY A 79 1.18 4.49 -3.40
C GLY A 79 1.98 5.43 -2.52
N HIS A 80 3.11 4.93 -2.03
CA HIS A 80 4.11 5.56 -1.18
C HIS A 80 3.50 6.21 0.05
N GLY A 81 3.42 5.47 1.14
CA GLY A 81 2.74 5.94 2.33
C GLY A 81 3.25 5.31 3.62
N ASP A 82 2.45 5.47 4.63
CA ASP A 82 2.76 5.00 5.98
C ASP A 82 1.48 4.57 6.71
N VAL A 83 1.65 3.73 7.72
CA VAL A 83 0.58 3.28 8.61
C VAL A 83 0.56 4.13 9.86
N PHE A 84 -0.61 4.55 10.28
CA PHE A 84 -0.79 5.19 11.58
C PHE A 84 -2.06 4.69 12.29
N LYS A 85 -2.08 4.86 13.60
CA LYS A 85 -3.23 4.55 14.44
C LYS A 85 -4.02 5.83 14.70
N GLY A 86 -5.29 5.85 14.35
CA GLY A 86 -6.19 6.96 14.63
C GLY A 86 -6.61 7.01 16.11
N LEU A 87 -7.19 8.13 16.52
CA LEU A 87 -7.73 8.30 17.88
C LEU A 87 -8.89 7.35 18.19
N ASP A 88 -9.57 6.85 17.17
CA ASP A 88 -10.60 5.83 17.25
C ASP A 88 -10.05 4.40 17.46
N GLY A 89 -8.74 4.25 17.55
CA GLY A 89 -8.05 2.99 17.72
C GLY A 89 -7.88 2.16 16.46
N LYS A 90 -8.41 2.60 15.32
CA LYS A 90 -8.26 1.94 14.02
C LYS A 90 -6.94 2.29 13.37
N TYR A 91 -6.47 1.41 12.47
CA TYR A 91 -5.30 1.67 11.65
C TYR A 91 -5.70 2.25 10.30
N TYR A 92 -4.90 3.17 9.81
CA TYR A 92 -5.06 3.88 8.56
C TYR A 92 -3.77 3.82 7.76
N TYR A 93 -3.91 3.89 6.44
CA TYR A 93 -2.78 4.08 5.52
C TYR A 93 -2.91 5.44 4.86
N VAL A 94 -1.89 6.30 5.04
CA VAL A 94 -1.77 7.58 4.32
C VAL A 94 -0.92 7.33 3.08
N TYR A 95 -1.34 7.83 1.92
CA TYR A 95 -0.65 7.64 0.65
C TYR A 95 -0.92 8.81 -0.29
N HIS A 96 -0.24 8.84 -1.42
CA HIS A 96 -0.53 9.81 -2.47
C HIS A 96 -1.13 9.16 -3.70
N VAL A 97 -1.80 9.98 -4.51
CA VAL A 97 -2.34 9.62 -5.82
C VAL A 97 -1.92 10.67 -6.86
N HIS A 98 -2.03 10.33 -8.13
CA HIS A 98 -1.83 11.28 -9.22
C HIS A 98 -2.78 12.49 -9.11
N ARG A 99 -2.37 13.61 -9.70
CA ARG A 99 -3.17 14.84 -9.73
C ARG A 99 -4.50 14.64 -10.43
N SER A 100 -4.48 13.90 -11.55
CA SER A 100 -5.64 13.57 -12.38
C SER A 100 -5.33 12.32 -13.20
N ASP A 101 -6.27 11.91 -14.05
CA ASP A 101 -6.06 10.77 -14.95
C ASP A 101 -5.00 11.04 -16.03
N SER A 102 -4.68 12.32 -16.28
CA SER A 102 -3.72 12.74 -17.32
C SER A 102 -2.45 13.38 -16.77
N THR A 103 -2.38 13.68 -15.46
CA THR A 103 -1.28 14.45 -14.86
C THR A 103 -0.84 13.84 -13.54
N VAL A 104 0.46 13.55 -13.39
CA VAL A 104 1.02 12.96 -12.18
C VAL A 104 1.10 13.97 -11.05
N SER A 105 1.75 15.11 -11.29
CA SER A 105 2.10 16.09 -10.24
C SER A 105 1.34 17.40 -10.42
N PRO A 106 1.15 18.16 -9.32
CA PRO A 106 1.43 17.80 -7.93
C PRO A 106 0.47 16.73 -7.43
N ARG A 107 1.02 15.72 -6.74
CA ARG A 107 0.23 14.58 -6.23
C ARG A 107 -0.69 15.02 -5.08
N LYS A 108 -1.74 14.26 -4.84
CA LYS A 108 -2.73 14.50 -3.79
C LYS A 108 -2.60 13.47 -2.69
N THR A 109 -2.80 13.87 -1.45
CA THR A 109 -2.82 12.96 -0.29
C THR A 109 -4.18 12.29 -0.14
N ARG A 110 -4.17 11.01 0.24
CA ARG A 110 -5.34 10.21 0.60
C ARG A 110 -5.05 9.44 1.87
N ILE A 111 -6.12 9.11 2.59
CA ILE A 111 -6.08 8.25 3.77
C ILE A 111 -7.18 7.21 3.63
N VAL A 112 -6.87 5.96 3.92
CA VAL A 112 -7.86 4.89 3.87
C VAL A 112 -7.77 4.02 5.13
N PRO A 113 -8.91 3.60 5.71
CA PRO A 113 -8.88 2.67 6.84
C PRO A 113 -8.36 1.30 6.39
N LEU A 114 -7.47 0.71 7.21
CA LEU A 114 -7.06 -0.68 7.06
C LEU A 114 -8.07 -1.60 7.75
N ILE A 115 -8.35 -2.74 7.11
CA ILE A 115 -9.16 -3.81 7.67
C ILE A 115 -8.23 -5.00 7.92
N LEU A 116 -8.05 -5.36 9.18
CA LEU A 116 -7.21 -6.48 9.61
C LEU A 116 -8.10 -7.65 10.04
N LYS A 117 -8.10 -8.72 9.25
CA LYS A 117 -8.84 -9.94 9.54
C LYS A 117 -7.86 -11.09 9.76
N LYS A 118 -7.81 -11.62 10.98
CA LYS A 118 -6.89 -12.71 11.33
C LYS A 118 -7.23 -13.99 10.59
N GLY A 119 -6.24 -14.53 9.87
CA GLY A 119 -6.34 -15.84 9.25
C GLY A 119 -6.13 -16.99 10.24
N ASN A 120 -6.41 -18.24 9.81
CA ASN A 120 -6.23 -19.45 10.62
C ASN A 120 -4.75 -19.70 11.00
N ASP A 121 -3.81 -19.15 10.23
CA ASP A 121 -2.36 -19.21 10.48
C ASP A 121 -1.87 -18.13 11.47
N GLY A 122 -2.78 -17.30 12.01
CA GLY A 122 -2.46 -16.20 12.90
C GLY A 122 -1.94 -14.95 12.19
N ILE A 123 -1.85 -14.95 10.87
CA ILE A 123 -1.41 -13.82 10.05
C ILE A 123 -2.64 -13.01 9.61
N TYR A 124 -2.57 -11.69 9.68
CA TYR A 124 -3.65 -10.84 9.21
C TYR A 124 -3.73 -10.81 7.68
N ASN A 125 -4.92 -11.10 7.16
CA ASN A 125 -5.32 -10.72 5.82
C ASN A 125 -5.72 -9.24 5.87
N ILE A 126 -4.93 -8.40 5.23
CA ILE A 126 -5.12 -6.95 5.25
C ILE A 126 -5.78 -6.52 3.95
N THR A 127 -6.85 -5.76 4.08
CA THR A 127 -7.55 -5.06 3.00
C THR A 127 -7.77 -3.61 3.40
N VAL A 128 -8.32 -2.80 2.52
CA VAL A 128 -8.68 -1.41 2.80
C VAL A 128 -10.20 -1.22 2.69
N ASP A 129 -10.74 -0.32 3.50
CA ASP A 129 -12.13 0.13 3.38
C ASP A 129 -12.24 1.16 2.24
N LYS A 130 -12.35 0.65 1.03
CA LYS A 130 -12.37 1.45 -0.21
C LYS A 130 -13.57 2.41 -0.31
N GLU A 131 -14.65 2.17 0.45
CA GLU A 131 -15.82 3.04 0.48
C GLU A 131 -15.61 4.28 1.36
N HIS A 132 -14.55 4.30 2.17
CA HIS A 132 -14.25 5.38 3.12
C HIS A 132 -12.86 5.99 2.90
N VAL A 133 -12.48 6.22 1.63
CA VAL A 133 -11.27 6.97 1.30
C VAL A 133 -11.44 8.43 1.70
N ILE A 134 -10.55 8.90 2.57
CA ILE A 134 -10.55 10.26 3.10
C ILE A 134 -9.67 11.15 2.23
N LYS A 135 -10.19 12.32 1.87
CA LYS A 135 -9.47 13.40 1.20
C LYS A 135 -9.16 14.48 2.24
N PRO A 136 -7.93 14.56 2.77
CA PRO A 136 -7.59 15.55 3.77
C PRO A 136 -7.84 16.97 3.27
N MET A 137 -8.40 17.80 4.13
CA MET A 137 -8.57 19.24 3.84
C MET A 137 -7.40 20.01 4.43
N TRP A 138 -6.87 20.94 3.65
CA TRP A 138 -5.83 21.87 4.08
C TRP A 138 -6.44 23.24 4.35
N LYS A 139 -6.04 23.85 5.46
CA LYS A 139 -6.42 25.23 5.79
C LYS A 139 -5.40 26.22 5.21
#